data_09eac4bc3478bdf41d5cbf78a028106c
#
_entry.id   09eac4bc3478bdf41d5cbf78a028106c
#
_cell.length_a   1.000
_cell.length_b   1.000
_cell.length_c   1.000
_cell.angle_alpha   90.00
_cell.angle_beta   90.00
_cell.angle_gamma   90.00
#
_symmetry.space_group_name_H-M   'P 1'
#
loop_
_entity.id
_entity.type
_entity.pdbx_description
1 polymer ?
#
loop_
_entity_poly.entity_id
_entity_poly.type
_entity_poly.pdbx_seq_one_letter_code
_entity_poly.pdbx_strand_id
1 'polypeptide(L)'
;MNAFVFVGIDVSKAQLDVALRPTGRLSAANTEAGIAEVLTRLQAVSPTLVVMEATGGLEIPLTGALASAGMPVVVVNPRQIRDFAKATGQLAKTDALDAQVLAQFAEVMRPQPRPLLDAETRALAALLTRRRQLVEMLTAERTRLMSVHTPVRKSLRTHIAWLERAIQQTDTVLTEAIHQSPVWREKEALLQSTPGVG
;
A
#
# COMPACT_ATOMS: atom_id res chain seq x y z
N MET A 1 -16.64 -29.00 -13.07
CA MET A 1 -15.34 -28.31 -12.85
C MET A 1 -15.66 -26.87 -12.48
N ASN A 2 -15.32 -26.44 -11.26
CA ASN A 2 -15.49 -25.02 -10.93
C ASN A 2 -14.50 -24.23 -11.77
N ALA A 3 -15.01 -23.29 -12.56
CA ALA A 3 -14.18 -22.40 -13.34
C ALA A 3 -13.38 -21.49 -12.37
N PHE A 4 -12.08 -21.32 -12.63
CA PHE A 4 -11.28 -20.35 -11.86
C PHE A 4 -11.80 -18.94 -12.10
N VAL A 5 -12.08 -18.21 -11.03
CA VAL A 5 -12.54 -16.81 -11.10
C VAL A 5 -11.45 -15.93 -10.48
N PHE A 6 -10.90 -15.04 -11.31
CA PHE A 6 -9.90 -14.05 -10.88
C PHE A 6 -10.54 -12.67 -10.87
N VAL A 7 -10.31 -11.94 -9.80
CA VAL A 7 -10.94 -10.65 -9.56
C VAL A 7 -9.88 -9.56 -9.42
N GLY A 8 -10.07 -8.46 -10.12
CA GLY A 8 -9.32 -7.22 -9.94
C GLY A 8 -10.23 -6.13 -9.41
N ILE A 9 -9.79 -5.40 -8.41
CA ILE A 9 -10.55 -4.29 -7.85
C ILE A 9 -9.67 -3.04 -7.85
N ASP A 10 -10.11 -2.03 -8.60
CA ASP A 10 -9.57 -0.68 -8.48
C ASP A 10 -10.34 0.09 -7.42
N VAL A 11 -9.58 0.72 -6.50
CA VAL A 11 -10.14 1.40 -5.33
C VAL A 11 -9.84 2.88 -5.41
N SER A 12 -10.87 3.68 -5.61
CA SER A 12 -10.81 5.13 -5.50
C SER A 12 -11.46 5.62 -4.20
N LYS A 13 -11.34 6.92 -3.93
CA LYS A 13 -12.00 7.54 -2.76
C LYS A 13 -13.52 7.37 -2.78
N ALA A 14 -14.13 7.42 -3.96
CA ALA A 14 -15.58 7.41 -4.14
C ALA A 14 -16.14 6.05 -4.57
N GLN A 15 -15.35 5.23 -5.23
CA GLN A 15 -15.84 4.10 -6.00
C GLN A 15 -14.89 2.89 -5.91
N LEU A 16 -15.51 1.72 -6.02
CA LEU A 16 -14.89 0.42 -6.17
C LEU A 16 -15.25 -0.12 -7.54
N ASP A 17 -14.28 -0.24 -8.44
CA ASP A 17 -14.49 -0.84 -9.76
C ASP A 17 -13.95 -2.27 -9.75
N VAL A 18 -14.83 -3.23 -10.04
CA VAL A 18 -14.53 -4.67 -9.93
C VAL A 18 -14.65 -5.32 -11.29
N ALA A 19 -13.61 -6.01 -11.70
CA ALA A 19 -13.58 -6.85 -12.89
C ALA A 19 -13.39 -8.31 -12.52
N LEU A 20 -14.16 -9.20 -13.14
CA LEU A 20 -14.07 -10.64 -12.98
C LEU A 20 -13.65 -11.30 -14.29
N ARG A 21 -12.75 -12.26 -14.21
CA ARG A 21 -12.39 -13.13 -15.32
C ARG A 21 -12.84 -14.57 -15.06
N PRO A 22 -13.44 -15.24 -16.03
CA PRO A 22 -13.47 -14.91 -17.45
C PRO A 22 -14.41 -13.75 -17.82
N THR A 23 -15.50 -13.49 -17.11
CA THR A 23 -16.44 -12.42 -17.45
C THR A 23 -17.14 -11.87 -16.21
N GLY A 24 -17.38 -10.58 -16.23
CA GLY A 24 -18.15 -9.89 -15.21
C GLY A 24 -17.53 -8.55 -14.84
N ARG A 25 -18.37 -7.60 -14.50
CA ARG A 25 -18.01 -6.31 -13.94
C ARG A 25 -19.09 -5.85 -12.98
N LEU A 26 -18.69 -5.13 -11.98
CA LEU A 26 -19.59 -4.37 -11.11
C LEU A 26 -18.86 -3.13 -10.62
N SER A 27 -19.62 -2.14 -10.21
CA SER A 27 -19.11 -0.94 -9.59
C SER A 27 -20.00 -0.61 -8.39
N ALA A 28 -19.38 -0.21 -7.28
CA ALA A 28 -20.06 0.14 -6.04
C ALA A 28 -19.42 1.38 -5.43
N ALA A 29 -20.15 2.10 -4.58
CA ALA A 29 -19.56 3.20 -3.82
C ALA A 29 -18.52 2.67 -2.81
N ASN A 30 -17.44 3.41 -2.57
CA ASN A 30 -16.47 3.06 -1.53
C ASN A 30 -17.00 3.49 -0.15
N THR A 31 -18.03 2.80 0.30
CA THR A 31 -18.73 2.96 1.59
C THR A 31 -18.97 1.60 2.21
N GLU A 32 -19.35 1.53 3.49
CA GLU A 32 -19.69 0.26 4.13
C GLU A 32 -20.75 -0.53 3.36
N ALA A 33 -21.80 0.14 2.85
CA ALA A 33 -22.85 -0.50 2.06
C ALA A 33 -22.32 -1.04 0.72
N GLY A 34 -21.49 -0.27 0.02
CA GLY A 34 -20.89 -0.73 -1.24
C GLY A 34 -19.87 -1.87 -1.04
N ILE A 35 -19.11 -1.84 0.05
CA ILE A 35 -18.23 -2.96 0.45
C ILE A 35 -19.05 -4.22 0.70
N ALA A 36 -20.19 -4.12 1.42
CA ALA A 36 -21.08 -5.24 1.67
C ALA A 36 -21.70 -5.80 0.37
N GLU A 37 -22.05 -4.93 -0.57
CA GLU A 37 -22.52 -5.34 -1.90
C GLU A 37 -21.45 -6.13 -2.66
N VAL A 38 -20.22 -5.58 -2.77
CA VAL A 38 -19.08 -6.25 -3.41
C VAL A 38 -18.83 -7.61 -2.76
N LEU A 39 -18.83 -7.67 -1.43
CA LEU A 39 -18.62 -8.90 -0.67
C LEU A 39 -19.67 -9.97 -1.03
N THR A 40 -20.95 -9.61 -1.01
CA THR A 40 -22.06 -10.52 -1.36
C THR A 40 -21.92 -11.06 -2.78
N ARG A 41 -21.57 -10.21 -3.73
CA ARG A 41 -21.37 -10.61 -5.14
C ARG A 41 -20.19 -11.55 -5.30
N LEU A 42 -19.07 -11.29 -4.60
CA LEU A 42 -17.88 -12.13 -4.66
C LEU A 42 -18.07 -13.46 -3.95
N GLN A 43 -18.82 -13.51 -2.85
CA GLN A 43 -19.18 -14.76 -2.19
C GLN A 43 -19.94 -15.72 -3.11
N ALA A 44 -20.86 -15.19 -3.91
CA ALA A 44 -21.65 -15.98 -4.85
C ALA A 44 -20.82 -16.68 -5.94
N VAL A 45 -19.66 -16.10 -6.30
CA VAL A 45 -18.77 -16.64 -7.35
C VAL A 45 -17.56 -17.40 -6.82
N SER A 46 -17.31 -17.33 -5.51
CA SER A 46 -16.17 -17.99 -4.82
C SER A 46 -14.86 -17.76 -5.56
N PRO A 47 -14.29 -16.54 -5.55
CA PRO A 47 -13.13 -16.20 -6.33
C PRO A 47 -11.90 -17.01 -5.94
N THR A 48 -11.13 -17.43 -6.94
CA THR A 48 -9.84 -18.11 -6.77
C THR A 48 -8.80 -17.15 -6.20
N LEU A 49 -8.86 -15.88 -6.61
CA LEU A 49 -7.96 -14.83 -6.12
C LEU A 49 -8.56 -13.45 -6.40
N VAL A 50 -8.47 -12.58 -5.41
CA VAL A 50 -8.82 -11.16 -5.52
C VAL A 50 -7.53 -10.34 -5.43
N VAL A 51 -7.29 -9.48 -6.42
CA VAL A 51 -6.13 -8.57 -6.44
C VAL A 51 -6.60 -7.14 -6.47
N MET A 52 -6.00 -6.30 -5.66
CA MET A 52 -6.17 -4.85 -5.68
C MET A 52 -4.84 -4.15 -5.52
N GLU A 53 -4.77 -2.90 -5.97
CA GLU A 53 -3.58 -2.06 -5.87
C GLU A 53 -3.58 -1.30 -4.54
N ALA A 54 -2.39 -1.10 -3.96
CA ALA A 54 -2.23 -0.24 -2.78
C ALA A 54 -2.50 1.23 -3.16
N THR A 55 -3.52 1.83 -2.58
CA THR A 55 -4.00 3.20 -2.89
C THR A 55 -3.85 4.15 -1.69
N GLY A 56 -2.80 3.95 -0.89
CA GLY A 56 -2.50 4.80 0.26
C GLY A 56 -3.45 4.61 1.45
N GLY A 57 -4.12 3.45 1.54
CA GLY A 57 -4.98 3.06 2.66
C GLY A 57 -6.47 3.01 2.33
N LEU A 58 -6.91 3.51 1.18
CA LEU A 58 -8.31 3.43 0.76
C LEU A 58 -8.78 1.98 0.55
N GLU A 59 -7.85 1.07 0.23
CA GLU A 59 -8.08 -0.36 0.04
C GLU A 59 -8.26 -1.13 1.36
N ILE A 60 -7.85 -0.57 2.49
CA ILE A 60 -7.81 -1.29 3.78
C ILE A 60 -9.17 -1.80 4.24
N PRO A 61 -10.27 -1.00 4.23
CA PRO A 61 -11.58 -1.48 4.68
C PRO A 61 -12.09 -2.66 3.84
N LEU A 62 -11.98 -2.57 2.51
CA LEU A 62 -12.41 -3.65 1.61
C LEU A 62 -11.52 -4.90 1.78
N THR A 63 -10.20 -4.72 1.86
CA THR A 63 -9.26 -5.82 2.06
C THR A 63 -9.56 -6.55 3.36
N GLY A 64 -9.82 -5.81 4.45
CA GLY A 64 -10.20 -6.38 5.74
C GLY A 64 -11.51 -7.18 5.68
N ALA A 65 -12.54 -6.64 5.01
CA ALA A 65 -13.82 -7.32 4.83
C ALA A 65 -13.69 -8.63 4.03
N LEU A 66 -12.94 -8.60 2.91
CA LEU A 66 -12.70 -9.78 2.08
C LEU A 66 -11.91 -10.87 2.84
N ALA A 67 -10.86 -10.48 3.54
CA ALA A 67 -10.06 -11.42 4.34
C ALA A 67 -10.85 -12.01 5.50
N SER A 68 -11.67 -11.22 6.20
CA SER A 68 -12.57 -11.70 7.27
C SER A 68 -13.62 -12.68 6.76
N ALA A 69 -14.01 -12.57 5.50
CA ALA A 69 -14.89 -13.51 4.81
C ALA A 69 -14.17 -14.76 4.26
N GLY A 70 -12.86 -14.91 4.54
CA GLY A 70 -12.06 -16.05 4.08
C GLY A 70 -11.69 -16.05 2.61
N MET A 71 -11.83 -14.90 1.93
CA MET A 71 -11.46 -14.80 0.51
C MET A 71 -9.95 -14.61 0.33
N PRO A 72 -9.34 -15.26 -0.67
CA PRO A 72 -7.93 -15.07 -0.98
C PRO A 72 -7.70 -13.70 -1.62
N VAL A 73 -7.22 -12.74 -0.82
CA VAL A 73 -6.98 -11.36 -1.26
C VAL A 73 -5.51 -11.00 -1.21
N VAL A 74 -5.05 -10.27 -2.23
CA VAL A 74 -3.68 -9.75 -2.32
C VAL A 74 -3.72 -8.27 -2.69
N VAL A 75 -3.02 -7.46 -1.90
CA VAL A 75 -2.74 -6.06 -2.23
C VAL A 75 -1.35 -5.99 -2.84
N VAL A 76 -1.25 -5.47 -4.05
CA VAL A 76 -0.01 -5.39 -4.84
C VAL A 76 0.52 -3.97 -4.94
N ASN A 77 1.82 -3.85 -5.20
CA ASN A 77 2.44 -2.55 -5.41
C ASN A 77 1.98 -1.96 -6.76
N PRO A 78 1.58 -0.69 -6.82
CA PRO A 78 1.21 0.03 -8.04
C PRO A 78 2.24 -0.07 -9.17
N ARG A 79 3.52 -0.15 -8.82
CA ARG A 79 4.58 -0.31 -9.80
C ARG A 79 4.49 -1.64 -10.56
N GLN A 80 4.17 -2.73 -9.85
CA GLN A 80 4.03 -4.05 -10.48
C GLN A 80 2.89 -4.07 -11.50
N ILE A 81 1.76 -3.44 -11.18
CA ILE A 81 0.61 -3.36 -12.10
C ILE A 81 0.95 -2.51 -13.31
N ARG A 82 1.61 -1.36 -13.12
CA ARG A 82 2.06 -0.52 -14.24
C ARG A 82 3.05 -1.22 -15.16
N ASP A 83 3.99 -1.96 -14.60
CA ASP A 83 4.99 -2.70 -15.38
C ASP A 83 4.33 -3.87 -16.13
N PHE A 84 3.36 -4.56 -15.51
CA PHE A 84 2.55 -5.59 -16.16
C PHE A 84 1.67 -5.03 -17.28
N ALA A 85 0.99 -3.90 -17.06
CA ALA A 85 0.18 -3.23 -18.10
C ALA A 85 1.03 -2.85 -19.31
N LYS A 86 2.24 -2.32 -19.11
CA LYS A 86 3.20 -2.03 -20.19
C LYS A 86 3.60 -3.30 -20.95
N ALA A 87 3.95 -4.36 -20.22
CA ALA A 87 4.36 -5.63 -20.81
C ALA A 87 3.27 -6.29 -21.65
N THR A 88 2.00 -6.06 -21.27
CA THR A 88 0.82 -6.60 -21.99
C THR A 88 0.24 -5.63 -23.03
N GLY A 89 0.89 -4.48 -23.27
CA GLY A 89 0.45 -3.49 -24.27
C GLY A 89 -0.78 -2.67 -23.87
N GLN A 90 -1.19 -2.70 -22.62
CA GLN A 90 -2.37 -1.98 -22.12
C GLN A 90 -1.94 -0.60 -21.59
N LEU A 91 -1.86 0.37 -22.48
CA LEU A 91 -1.38 1.73 -22.16
C LEU A 91 -2.50 2.75 -21.89
N ALA A 92 -3.76 2.43 -22.20
CA ALA A 92 -4.89 3.32 -21.94
C ALA A 92 -5.29 3.28 -20.46
N LYS A 93 -5.42 4.44 -19.82
CA LYS A 93 -5.74 4.58 -18.41
C LYS A 93 -7.19 5.01 -18.22
N THR A 94 -8.04 4.09 -17.73
CA THR A 94 -9.36 4.38 -17.18
C THR A 94 -9.60 3.43 -16.02
N ASP A 95 -10.34 3.85 -15.00
CA ASP A 95 -10.60 3.06 -13.78
C ASP A 95 -11.16 1.66 -14.09
N ALA A 96 -12.04 1.55 -15.08
CA ALA A 96 -12.59 0.28 -15.55
C ALA A 96 -11.54 -0.62 -16.25
N LEU A 97 -10.52 -0.04 -16.90
CA LEU A 97 -9.39 -0.77 -17.49
C LEU A 97 -8.41 -1.17 -16.41
N ASP A 98 -8.23 -0.34 -15.38
CA ASP A 98 -7.32 -0.62 -14.26
C ASP A 98 -7.80 -1.85 -13.48
N ALA A 99 -9.12 -1.98 -13.21
CA ALA A 99 -9.69 -3.20 -12.61
C ALA A 99 -9.51 -4.45 -13.50
N GLN A 100 -9.60 -4.31 -14.83
CA GLN A 100 -9.36 -5.42 -15.76
C GLN A 100 -7.89 -5.85 -15.79
N VAL A 101 -6.97 -4.90 -15.77
CA VAL A 101 -5.53 -5.19 -15.68
C VAL A 101 -5.22 -5.94 -14.38
N LEU A 102 -5.83 -5.54 -13.26
CA LEU A 102 -5.71 -6.21 -11.97
C LEU A 102 -6.25 -7.65 -12.02
N ALA A 103 -7.42 -7.88 -12.65
CA ALA A 103 -7.98 -9.21 -12.80
C ALA A 103 -7.12 -10.10 -13.72
N GLN A 104 -6.54 -9.53 -14.79
CA GLN A 104 -5.61 -10.24 -15.67
C GLN A 104 -4.30 -10.54 -14.95
N PHE A 105 -3.78 -9.61 -14.16
CA PHE A 105 -2.61 -9.83 -13.31
C PHE A 105 -2.86 -10.98 -12.32
N ALA A 106 -4.03 -11.02 -11.68
CA ALA A 106 -4.42 -12.10 -10.78
C ALA A 106 -4.40 -13.47 -11.47
N GLU A 107 -4.92 -13.55 -12.72
CA GLU A 107 -4.99 -14.80 -13.49
C GLU A 107 -3.60 -15.29 -13.93
N VAL A 108 -2.77 -14.37 -14.44
CA VAL A 108 -1.47 -14.69 -15.04
C VAL A 108 -0.40 -14.89 -13.97
N MET A 109 -0.28 -13.96 -13.02
CA MET A 109 0.82 -13.94 -12.05
C MET A 109 0.53 -14.76 -10.80
N ARG A 110 -0.75 -14.94 -10.43
CA ARG A 110 -1.23 -15.70 -9.27
C ARG A 110 -0.43 -15.41 -8.00
N PRO A 111 -0.32 -14.13 -7.59
CA PRO A 111 0.43 -13.79 -6.39
C PRO A 111 -0.16 -14.51 -5.17
N GLN A 112 0.72 -15.00 -4.29
CA GLN A 112 0.28 -15.72 -3.11
C GLN A 112 -0.31 -14.77 -2.07
N PRO A 113 -1.50 -15.05 -1.52
CA PRO A 113 -2.05 -14.32 -0.40
C PRO A 113 -1.07 -14.34 0.78
N ARG A 114 -0.86 -13.19 1.38
CA ARG A 114 -0.06 -13.03 2.60
C ARG A 114 -0.99 -12.58 3.73
N PRO A 115 -0.72 -12.98 4.98
CA PRO A 115 -1.45 -12.43 6.10
C PRO A 115 -1.45 -10.90 6.04
N LEU A 116 -2.60 -10.29 6.28
CA LEU A 116 -2.68 -8.84 6.38
C LEU A 116 -1.83 -8.37 7.56
N LEU A 117 -1.10 -7.29 7.35
CA LEU A 117 -0.40 -6.64 8.45
C LEU A 117 -1.42 -6.23 9.52
N ASP A 118 -1.13 -6.53 10.76
CA ASP A 118 -1.92 -6.01 11.88
C ASP A 118 -1.86 -4.48 11.97
N ALA A 119 -2.72 -3.89 12.78
CA ALA A 119 -2.83 -2.44 12.91
C ALA A 119 -1.51 -1.81 13.41
N GLU A 120 -0.81 -2.49 14.29
CA GLU A 120 0.46 -2.06 14.88
C GLU A 120 1.57 -2.04 13.82
N THR A 121 1.73 -3.11 13.06
CA THR A 121 2.68 -3.20 11.95
C THR A 121 2.40 -2.16 10.86
N ARG A 122 1.11 -1.89 10.57
CA ARG A 122 0.74 -0.82 9.63
C ARG A 122 1.12 0.56 10.14
N ALA A 123 0.90 0.84 11.43
CA ALA A 123 1.29 2.10 12.04
C ALA A 123 2.81 2.32 11.98
N LEU A 124 3.60 1.31 12.30
CA LEU A 124 5.07 1.34 12.16
C LEU A 124 5.51 1.58 10.71
N ALA A 125 4.89 0.89 9.76
CA ALA A 125 5.19 1.09 8.33
C ALA A 125 4.87 2.51 7.85
N ALA A 126 3.80 3.13 8.36
CA ALA A 126 3.45 4.52 8.08
C ALA A 126 4.49 5.50 8.64
N LEU A 127 4.95 5.29 9.88
CA LEU A 127 6.00 6.08 10.51
C LEU A 127 7.33 5.97 9.75
N LEU A 128 7.74 4.77 9.36
CA LEU A 128 8.93 4.54 8.54
C LEU A 128 8.84 5.23 7.17
N THR A 129 7.66 5.21 6.57
CA THR A 129 7.41 5.91 5.31
C THR A 129 7.55 7.42 5.50
N ARG A 130 6.98 7.97 6.58
CA ARG A 130 7.11 9.39 6.91
C ARG A 130 8.55 9.79 7.17
N ARG A 131 9.28 9.00 7.93
CA ARG A 131 10.71 9.22 8.17
C ARG A 131 11.51 9.32 6.88
N ARG A 132 11.29 8.38 5.95
CA ARG A 132 11.95 8.38 4.64
C ARG A 132 11.67 9.65 3.85
N GLN A 133 10.40 10.08 3.78
CA GLN A 133 10.01 11.33 3.13
C GLN A 133 10.73 12.55 3.73
N LEU A 134 10.83 12.63 5.06
CA LEU A 134 11.52 13.72 5.74
C LEU A 134 13.03 13.73 5.41
N VAL A 135 13.67 12.56 5.35
CA VAL A 135 15.09 12.43 4.98
C VAL A 135 15.32 12.83 3.52
N GLU A 136 14.43 12.44 2.61
CA GLU A 136 14.48 12.86 1.19
C GLU A 136 14.37 14.38 1.05
N MET A 137 13.40 14.99 1.76
CA MET A 137 13.24 16.45 1.79
C MET A 137 14.49 17.14 2.37
N LEU A 138 15.03 16.63 3.47
CA LEU A 138 16.25 17.17 4.09
C LEU A 138 17.44 17.13 3.12
N THR A 139 17.61 16.00 2.43
CA THR A 139 18.67 15.83 1.43
C THR A 139 18.53 16.84 0.30
N ALA A 140 17.30 17.02 -0.22
CA ALA A 140 17.02 17.98 -1.27
C ALA A 140 17.32 19.43 -0.81
N GLU A 141 16.93 19.82 0.41
CA GLU A 141 17.21 21.16 0.95
C GLU A 141 18.69 21.40 1.20
N ARG A 142 19.42 20.41 1.69
CA ARG A 142 20.88 20.49 1.86
C ARG A 142 21.59 20.68 0.52
N THR A 143 21.16 19.97 -0.52
CA THR A 143 21.70 20.13 -1.89
C THR A 143 21.42 21.54 -2.43
N ARG A 144 20.19 22.05 -2.25
CA ARG A 144 19.83 23.42 -2.65
C ARG A 144 20.68 24.48 -1.93
N LEU A 145 20.97 24.26 -0.63
CA LEU A 145 21.75 25.21 0.16
C LEU A 145 23.17 25.39 -0.37
N MET A 146 23.74 24.38 -1.05
CA MET A 146 25.08 24.47 -1.62
C MET A 146 25.16 25.43 -2.82
N SER A 147 24.09 25.56 -3.60
CA SER A 147 24.06 26.33 -4.87
C SER A 147 23.26 27.65 -4.82
N VAL A 148 22.61 27.97 -3.68
CA VAL A 148 21.66 29.08 -3.59
C VAL A 148 22.34 30.43 -3.26
N HIS A 149 21.77 31.52 -3.78
CA HIS A 149 22.18 32.90 -3.47
C HIS A 149 21.80 33.31 -2.04
N THR A 150 22.55 34.26 -1.48
CA THR A 150 22.49 34.72 -0.08
C THR A 150 21.09 35.00 0.48
N PRO A 151 20.18 35.71 -0.25
CA PRO A 151 18.87 36.06 0.32
C PRO A 151 18.01 34.84 0.74
N VAL A 152 18.16 33.71 0.05
CA VAL A 152 17.33 32.49 0.30
C VAL A 152 17.95 31.55 1.33
N ARG A 153 19.25 31.70 1.62
CA ARG A 153 19.98 30.78 2.55
C ARG A 153 19.37 30.71 3.94
N LYS A 154 18.87 31.84 4.47
CA LYS A 154 18.25 31.88 5.81
C LYS A 154 16.99 31.01 5.85
N SER A 155 16.12 31.12 4.86
CA SER A 155 14.89 30.30 4.75
C SER A 155 15.22 28.82 4.67
N LEU A 156 16.16 28.41 3.81
CA LEU A 156 16.59 27.03 3.68
C LEU A 156 17.16 26.46 4.99
N ARG A 157 18.01 27.23 5.69
CA ARG A 157 18.54 26.80 7.00
C ARG A 157 17.45 26.60 8.03
N THR A 158 16.45 27.47 8.07
CA THR A 158 15.30 27.32 8.97
C THR A 158 14.51 26.06 8.65
N HIS A 159 14.25 25.77 7.37
CA HIS A 159 13.56 24.56 6.94
C HIS A 159 14.38 23.30 7.23
N ILE A 160 15.68 23.30 6.98
CA ILE A 160 16.60 22.21 7.34
C ILE A 160 16.52 21.90 8.84
N ALA A 161 16.63 22.92 9.70
CA ALA A 161 16.54 22.74 11.15
C ALA A 161 15.17 22.21 11.61
N TRP A 162 14.10 22.57 10.90
CA TRP A 162 12.77 22.00 11.15
C TRP A 162 12.71 20.53 10.73
N LEU A 163 13.22 20.17 9.55
CA LEU A 163 13.26 18.80 9.05
C LEU A 163 14.07 17.88 9.97
N GLU A 164 15.22 18.34 10.46
CA GLU A 164 16.06 17.59 11.41
C GLU A 164 15.30 17.28 12.71
N ARG A 165 14.59 18.28 13.25
CA ARG A 165 13.73 18.08 14.44
C ARG A 165 12.57 17.13 14.16
N ALA A 166 11.93 17.25 13.00
CA ALA A 166 10.82 16.38 12.62
C ALA A 166 11.26 14.91 12.45
N ILE A 167 12.47 14.68 11.92
CA ILE A 167 13.07 13.34 11.84
C ILE A 167 13.29 12.79 13.25
N GLN A 168 13.90 13.56 14.13
CA GLN A 168 14.17 13.15 15.51
C GLN A 168 12.89 12.82 16.27
N GLN A 169 11.84 13.62 16.13
CA GLN A 169 10.52 13.33 16.71
C GLN A 169 9.94 12.03 16.17
N THR A 170 10.04 11.80 14.86
CA THR A 170 9.57 10.55 14.24
C THR A 170 10.36 9.35 14.75
N ASP A 171 11.69 9.49 14.94
CA ASP A 171 12.54 8.43 15.48
C ASP A 171 12.18 8.10 16.93
N THR A 172 11.85 9.10 17.75
CA THR A 172 11.36 8.88 19.12
C THR A 172 10.07 8.08 19.12
N VAL A 173 9.08 8.48 18.30
CA VAL A 173 7.79 7.77 18.19
C VAL A 173 7.97 6.33 17.68
N LEU A 174 8.87 6.12 16.72
CA LEU A 174 9.21 4.78 16.23
C LEU A 174 9.82 3.91 17.34
N THR A 175 10.77 4.44 18.09
CA THR A 175 11.41 3.73 19.21
C THR A 175 10.38 3.37 20.28
N GLU A 176 9.53 4.30 20.67
CA GLU A 176 8.46 4.04 21.63
C GLU A 176 7.50 2.97 21.14
N ALA A 177 7.07 3.02 19.88
CA ALA A 177 6.17 2.03 19.30
C ALA A 177 6.80 0.62 19.27
N ILE A 178 8.09 0.51 18.96
CA ILE A 178 8.84 -0.77 19.00
C ILE A 178 8.90 -1.29 20.44
N HIS A 179 9.25 -0.43 21.40
CA HIS A 179 9.39 -0.84 22.81
C HIS A 179 8.05 -1.20 23.46
N GLN A 180 6.92 -0.63 23.01
CA GLN A 180 5.60 -0.98 23.52
C GLN A 180 5.11 -2.34 23.01
N SER A 181 5.58 -2.79 21.85
CA SER A 181 5.20 -4.05 21.23
C SER A 181 6.10 -5.21 21.68
N PRO A 182 5.56 -6.26 22.34
CA PRO A 182 6.34 -7.44 22.68
C PRO A 182 6.96 -8.11 21.46
N VAL A 183 6.21 -8.20 20.36
CA VAL A 183 6.63 -8.83 19.09
C VAL A 183 7.80 -8.07 18.45
N TRP A 184 7.74 -6.74 18.44
CA TRP A 184 8.80 -5.92 17.84
C TRP A 184 10.03 -5.85 18.72
N ARG A 185 9.89 -5.86 20.05
CA ARG A 185 11.05 -5.96 20.99
C ARG A 185 11.83 -7.26 20.80
N GLU A 186 11.12 -8.37 20.62
CA GLU A 186 11.77 -9.65 20.35
C GLU A 186 12.56 -9.65 19.04
N LYS A 187 11.97 -9.09 17.98
CA LYS A 187 12.64 -8.92 16.68
C LYS A 187 13.84 -7.98 16.77
N GLU A 188 13.73 -6.88 17.50
CA GLU A 188 14.83 -5.94 17.74
C GLU A 188 15.99 -6.63 18.47
N ALA A 189 15.71 -7.35 19.57
CA ALA A 189 16.71 -8.09 20.31
C ALA A 189 17.41 -9.14 19.41
N LEU A 190 16.67 -9.82 18.56
CA LEU A 190 17.23 -10.78 17.59
C LEU A 190 18.17 -10.09 16.59
N LEU A 191 17.77 -8.94 16.04
CA LEU A 191 18.62 -8.16 15.12
C LEU A 191 19.89 -7.66 15.81
N GLN A 192 19.77 -7.12 17.02
CA GLN A 192 20.93 -6.64 17.81
C GLN A 192 21.90 -7.76 18.17
N SER A 193 21.42 -9.00 18.32
CA SER A 193 22.29 -10.17 18.58
C SER A 193 23.09 -10.63 17.35
N THR A 194 22.78 -10.11 16.17
CA THR A 194 23.41 -10.50 14.91
C THR A 194 24.66 -9.64 14.67
N PRO A 195 25.87 -10.21 14.56
CA PRO A 195 27.08 -9.44 14.29
C PRO A 195 26.97 -8.59 13.01
N GLY A 196 27.28 -7.30 13.10
CA GLY A 196 27.22 -6.36 11.96
C GLY A 196 25.87 -5.72 11.69
N VAL A 197 24.85 -5.99 12.50
CA VAL A 197 23.57 -5.30 12.52
C VAL A 197 23.52 -4.47 13.80
N GLY A 198 23.91 -3.19 13.71
CA GLY A 198 23.93 -2.25 14.85
C GLY A 198 24.06 -0.83 14.35
#